data_b01dcb4c45224595f97fec9b96f840dc
#
_entry.id   b01dcb4c45224595f97fec9b96f840dc
#
_cell.length_a   1.000
_cell.length_b   1.000
_cell.length_c   1.000
_cell.angle_alpha   90.00
_cell.angle_beta   90.00
_cell.angle_gamma   90.00
#
_symmetry.space_group_name_H-M   'P 1'
#
loop_
_entity.id
_entity.type
_entity.pdbx_description
1 polymer ?
#
loop_
_entity_poly.entity_id
_entity_poly.type
_entity_poly.pdbx_seq_one_letter_code
_entity_poly.pdbx_strand_id
1 'polypeptide(L)'
;MGILFLETGSNVRPSQVYYDRDYSAFATMSPNQLDWKEILGDTRWLHWTGITPALSENAAQMCRQAIATANEMGVTVSCDINYRDNLWNYGKTATEVMSELVAKSDVILGNEEDCEKVFGIKPLGFDAEQTKGQVEQTSFASVCKQMMGRFPRCKKMVVTLRGSINANQNTWSGVLYDGRTFMQSRSYLITDIVAVSYTHLRAHETR
;
A
#
# COMPACT_ATOMS: atom_id res chain seq x y z
N MET A 1 -8.62 -18.86 -12.28
CA MET A 1 -7.48 -18.90 -11.34
C MET A 1 -6.49 -17.86 -11.77
N GLY A 2 -5.95 -17.03 -10.84
CA GLY A 2 -4.89 -16.10 -11.19
C GLY A 2 -3.54 -16.82 -11.23
N ILE A 3 -2.69 -16.45 -12.20
CA ILE A 3 -1.35 -17.02 -12.37
C ILE A 3 -0.32 -15.91 -12.26
N LEU A 4 0.83 -16.22 -11.69
CA LEU A 4 1.97 -15.33 -11.59
C LEU A 4 3.18 -16.01 -12.24
N PHE A 5 3.84 -15.28 -13.13
CA PHE A 5 5.12 -15.65 -13.71
C PHE A 5 6.20 -14.70 -13.19
N LEU A 6 7.24 -15.25 -12.58
CA LEU A 6 8.38 -14.50 -12.07
C LEU A 6 9.62 -14.81 -12.91
N GLU A 7 10.19 -13.80 -13.53
CA GLU A 7 11.53 -13.82 -14.07
C GLU A 7 12.50 -13.21 -13.05
N THR A 8 13.40 -14.02 -12.50
CA THR A 8 14.35 -13.56 -11.50
C THR A 8 15.40 -12.65 -12.10
N GLY A 9 15.65 -11.53 -11.43
CA GLY A 9 16.74 -10.64 -11.80
C GLY A 9 18.11 -11.16 -11.39
N SER A 10 19.15 -10.55 -11.93
CA SER A 10 20.53 -10.82 -11.52
C SER A 10 21.36 -9.55 -11.68
N ASN A 11 22.04 -9.15 -10.63
CA ASN A 11 22.92 -7.98 -10.57
C ASN A 11 22.23 -6.70 -11.11
N VAL A 12 22.54 -6.29 -12.32
CA VAL A 12 21.99 -5.07 -12.96
C VAL A 12 20.64 -5.30 -13.65
N ARG A 13 20.27 -6.54 -13.93
CA ARG A 13 18.99 -6.88 -14.56
C ARG A 13 17.91 -7.02 -13.52
N PRO A 14 16.86 -6.18 -13.52
CA PRO A 14 15.77 -6.28 -12.54
C PRO A 14 14.94 -7.56 -12.76
N SER A 15 14.30 -8.01 -11.68
CA SER A 15 13.27 -9.05 -11.78
C SER A 15 12.04 -8.52 -12.50
N GLN A 16 11.36 -9.38 -13.27
CA GLN A 16 10.10 -9.05 -13.92
C GLN A 16 9.00 -9.99 -13.42
N VAL A 17 7.80 -9.43 -13.22
CA VAL A 17 6.65 -10.19 -12.75
C VAL A 17 5.49 -9.95 -13.70
N TYR A 18 4.93 -11.03 -14.22
CA TYR A 18 3.76 -11.03 -15.06
C TYR A 18 2.59 -11.67 -14.33
N TYR A 19 1.46 -10.99 -14.29
CA TYR A 19 0.24 -11.46 -13.63
C TYR A 19 -0.85 -11.70 -14.68
N ASP A 20 -1.45 -12.89 -14.64
CA ASP A 20 -2.72 -13.19 -15.30
C ASP A 20 -3.80 -13.26 -14.20
N ARG A 21 -4.60 -12.18 -14.06
CA ARG A 21 -5.58 -12.00 -12.99
C ARG A 21 -6.99 -11.68 -13.48
N ASP A 22 -7.16 -11.30 -14.73
CA ASP A 22 -8.38 -10.68 -15.25
C ASP A 22 -9.62 -11.55 -15.08
N TYR A 23 -9.46 -12.87 -15.21
CA TYR A 23 -10.53 -13.85 -15.06
C TYR A 23 -10.37 -14.73 -13.81
N SER A 24 -9.66 -14.22 -12.80
CA SER A 24 -9.58 -14.93 -11.52
C SER A 24 -10.94 -14.93 -10.83
N ALA A 25 -11.23 -15.97 -10.02
CA ALA A 25 -12.46 -16.06 -9.25
C ALA A 25 -12.67 -14.78 -8.40
N PHE A 26 -11.61 -14.20 -7.85
CA PHE A 26 -11.69 -12.98 -7.07
C PHE A 26 -12.06 -11.76 -7.91
N ALA A 27 -11.49 -11.60 -9.10
CA ALA A 27 -11.80 -10.45 -9.98
C ALA A 27 -13.24 -10.48 -10.52
N THR A 28 -13.83 -11.69 -10.64
CA THR A 28 -15.17 -11.92 -11.19
C THR A 28 -16.24 -12.16 -10.14
N MET A 29 -15.87 -12.26 -8.86
CA MET A 29 -16.81 -12.51 -7.76
C MET A 29 -17.85 -11.42 -7.65
N SER A 30 -19.11 -11.80 -7.41
CA SER A 30 -20.16 -10.82 -7.14
C SER A 30 -20.02 -10.25 -5.73
N PRO A 31 -20.15 -8.91 -5.55
CA PRO A 31 -20.09 -8.28 -4.24
C PRO A 31 -21.11 -8.82 -3.23
N ASN A 32 -22.24 -9.34 -3.72
CA ASN A 32 -23.34 -9.82 -2.89
C ASN A 32 -23.15 -11.27 -2.38
N GLN A 33 -22.03 -11.92 -2.71
CA GLN A 33 -21.73 -13.29 -2.25
C GLN A 33 -21.12 -13.35 -0.86
N LEU A 34 -20.74 -12.20 -0.27
CA LEU A 34 -20.04 -12.12 1.00
C LEU A 34 -20.91 -11.45 2.06
N ASP A 35 -21.12 -12.11 3.19
CA ASP A 35 -21.67 -11.48 4.39
C ASP A 35 -20.52 -10.90 5.24
N TRP A 36 -20.30 -9.60 5.05
CA TRP A 36 -19.22 -8.92 5.76
C TRP A 36 -19.44 -8.82 7.26
N LYS A 37 -20.67 -8.86 7.76
CA LYS A 37 -20.94 -8.88 9.20
C LYS A 37 -20.53 -10.21 9.82
N GLU A 38 -20.81 -11.31 9.16
CA GLU A 38 -20.37 -12.64 9.58
C GLU A 38 -18.83 -12.74 9.50
N ILE A 39 -18.23 -12.35 8.37
CA ILE A 39 -16.77 -12.41 8.15
C ILE A 39 -16.00 -11.58 9.19
N LEU A 40 -16.51 -10.43 9.58
CA LEU A 40 -15.85 -9.49 10.48
C LEU A 40 -16.28 -9.66 11.95
N GLY A 41 -17.11 -10.64 12.28
CA GLY A 41 -17.76 -10.79 13.59
C GLY A 41 -16.83 -10.62 14.79
N ASP A 42 -15.70 -11.34 14.82
CA ASP A 42 -14.70 -11.30 15.90
C ASP A 42 -13.45 -10.49 15.51
N THR A 43 -13.49 -9.79 14.37
CA THR A 43 -12.34 -9.08 13.81
C THR A 43 -12.11 -7.76 14.56
N ARG A 44 -10.86 -7.50 14.92
CA ARG A 44 -10.44 -6.21 15.51
C ARG A 44 -9.75 -5.28 14.52
N TRP A 45 -9.26 -5.84 13.40
CA TRP A 45 -8.47 -5.12 12.41
C TRP A 45 -8.71 -5.68 11.01
N LEU A 46 -9.19 -4.84 10.10
CA LEU A 46 -9.31 -5.11 8.68
C LEU A 46 -8.16 -4.43 7.94
N HIS A 47 -7.40 -5.20 7.17
CA HIS A 47 -6.41 -4.66 6.25
C HIS A 47 -6.82 -4.90 4.80
N TRP A 48 -6.76 -3.85 3.97
CA TRP A 48 -6.99 -3.95 2.54
C TRP A 48 -5.85 -3.32 1.75
N THR A 49 -5.71 -3.70 0.48
CA THR A 49 -4.67 -3.21 -0.43
C THR A 49 -5.29 -2.58 -1.66
N GLY A 50 -4.68 -1.49 -2.16
CA GLY A 50 -5.11 -0.80 -3.38
C GLY A 50 -5.07 -1.65 -4.65
N ILE A 51 -4.40 -2.80 -4.64
CA ILE A 51 -4.48 -3.78 -5.72
C ILE A 51 -5.90 -4.35 -5.84
N THR A 52 -6.58 -4.60 -4.73
CA THR A 52 -7.92 -5.20 -4.75
C THR A 52 -8.94 -4.37 -5.54
N PRO A 53 -9.20 -3.10 -5.21
CA PRO A 53 -10.16 -2.30 -5.96
C PRO A 53 -9.70 -1.95 -7.39
N ALA A 54 -8.42 -2.15 -7.71
CA ALA A 54 -7.89 -1.91 -9.04
C ALA A 54 -8.21 -3.02 -10.06
N LEU A 55 -8.62 -4.21 -9.59
CA LEU A 55 -8.85 -5.38 -10.45
C LEU A 55 -10.14 -5.30 -11.26
N SER A 56 -11.23 -4.82 -10.66
CA SER A 56 -12.56 -4.71 -11.29
C SER A 56 -13.50 -3.84 -10.46
N GLU A 57 -14.61 -3.40 -11.07
CA GLU A 57 -15.68 -2.68 -10.35
C GLU A 57 -16.27 -3.56 -9.22
N ASN A 58 -16.45 -4.86 -9.44
CA ASN A 58 -16.93 -5.77 -8.41
C ASN A 58 -15.97 -5.83 -7.22
N ALA A 59 -14.66 -5.93 -7.47
CA ALA A 59 -13.64 -5.92 -6.42
C ALA A 59 -13.61 -4.57 -5.66
N ALA A 60 -13.78 -3.46 -6.36
CA ALA A 60 -13.91 -2.14 -5.73
C ALA A 60 -15.16 -2.07 -4.84
N GLN A 61 -16.29 -2.61 -5.31
CA GLN A 61 -17.53 -2.66 -4.53
C GLN A 61 -17.40 -3.56 -3.28
N MET A 62 -16.73 -4.69 -3.40
CA MET A 62 -16.41 -5.54 -2.23
C MET A 62 -15.57 -4.78 -1.18
N CYS A 63 -14.58 -4.01 -1.61
CA CYS A 63 -13.81 -3.17 -0.71
C CYS A 63 -14.68 -2.13 -0.01
N ARG A 64 -15.59 -1.45 -0.74
CA ARG A 64 -16.53 -0.48 -0.16
C ARG A 64 -17.37 -1.11 0.93
N GLN A 65 -17.95 -2.28 0.66
CA GLN A 65 -18.80 -3.01 1.61
C GLN A 65 -18.01 -3.46 2.84
N ALA A 66 -16.83 -4.08 2.65
CA ALA A 66 -15.97 -4.52 3.75
C ALA A 66 -15.58 -3.37 4.68
N ILE A 67 -15.11 -2.25 4.09
CA ILE A 67 -14.67 -1.07 4.85
C ILE A 67 -15.86 -0.41 5.56
N ALA A 68 -17.03 -0.29 4.91
CA ALA A 68 -18.22 0.28 5.52
C ALA A 68 -18.67 -0.56 6.73
N THR A 69 -18.78 -1.87 6.55
CA THR A 69 -19.16 -2.79 7.63
C THR A 69 -18.14 -2.78 8.78
N ALA A 70 -16.84 -2.78 8.47
CA ALA A 70 -15.79 -2.65 9.49
C ALA A 70 -15.93 -1.37 10.31
N ASN A 71 -16.21 -0.25 9.65
CA ASN A 71 -16.43 1.02 10.32
C ASN A 71 -17.69 1.04 11.19
N GLU A 72 -18.78 0.44 10.73
CA GLU A 72 -20.02 0.28 11.51
C GLU A 72 -19.81 -0.57 12.76
N MET A 73 -18.98 -1.61 12.65
CA MET A 73 -18.65 -2.53 13.76
C MET A 73 -17.54 -2.00 14.68
N GLY A 74 -16.95 -0.84 14.39
CA GLY A 74 -15.83 -0.29 15.19
C GLY A 74 -14.50 -1.02 14.99
N VAL A 75 -14.37 -1.77 13.91
CA VAL A 75 -13.13 -2.46 13.51
C VAL A 75 -12.14 -1.45 12.99
N THR A 76 -10.88 -1.52 13.42
CA THR A 76 -9.81 -0.67 12.89
C THR A 76 -9.54 -1.03 11.42
N VAL A 77 -9.50 -0.03 10.56
CA VAL A 77 -9.24 -0.23 9.12
C VAL A 77 -7.87 0.31 8.74
N SER A 78 -7.06 -0.52 8.10
CA SER A 78 -5.80 -0.11 7.49
C SER A 78 -5.78 -0.39 6.00
N CYS A 79 -5.04 0.43 5.25
CA CYS A 79 -4.82 0.22 3.83
C CYS A 79 -3.34 0.33 3.47
N ASP A 80 -2.92 -0.44 2.46
CA ASP A 80 -1.72 -0.21 1.68
C ASP A 80 -2.13 0.38 0.33
N ILE A 81 -1.68 1.59 0.02
CA ILE A 81 -2.02 2.28 -1.24
C ILE A 81 -1.63 1.43 -2.44
N ASN A 82 -0.43 0.88 -2.42
CA ASN A 82 0.07 -0.17 -3.31
C ASN A 82 -0.36 0.01 -4.77
N TYR A 83 -0.15 1.21 -5.31
CA TYR A 83 -0.58 1.58 -6.66
C TYR A 83 0.11 0.73 -7.74
N ARG A 84 -0.64 0.38 -8.76
CA ARG A 84 -0.16 -0.31 -9.96
C ARG A 84 -0.82 0.30 -11.18
N ASP A 85 -0.02 0.94 -12.03
CA ASP A 85 -0.47 1.68 -13.22
C ASP A 85 -1.07 0.79 -14.31
N ASN A 86 -0.67 -0.48 -14.37
CA ASN A 86 -1.19 -1.46 -15.33
C ASN A 86 -2.54 -2.09 -14.94
N LEU A 87 -3.09 -1.72 -13.79
CA LEU A 87 -4.45 -2.07 -13.36
C LEU A 87 -5.41 -0.90 -13.69
N TRP A 88 -6.58 -0.85 -13.14
CA TRP A 88 -7.57 0.23 -13.36
C TRP A 88 -8.15 0.27 -14.78
N ASN A 89 -8.36 -0.91 -15.40
CA ASN A 89 -8.82 -1.04 -16.79
C ASN A 89 -10.34 -1.13 -16.96
N TYR A 90 -11.12 -0.84 -15.90
CA TYR A 90 -12.60 -0.96 -15.90
C TYR A 90 -13.32 0.40 -15.94
N GLY A 91 -12.66 1.46 -16.42
CA GLY A 91 -13.26 2.78 -16.65
C GLY A 91 -13.31 3.71 -15.44
N LYS A 92 -12.62 3.36 -14.34
CA LYS A 92 -12.40 4.21 -13.17
C LYS A 92 -10.92 4.50 -12.99
N THR A 93 -10.62 5.70 -12.48
CA THR A 93 -9.25 6.06 -12.13
C THR A 93 -8.92 5.65 -10.70
N ALA A 94 -7.64 5.41 -10.44
CA ALA A 94 -7.16 5.16 -9.08
C ALA A 94 -7.54 6.30 -8.13
N THR A 95 -7.41 7.55 -8.56
CA THR A 95 -7.72 8.72 -7.74
C THR A 95 -9.18 8.75 -7.30
N GLU A 96 -10.13 8.43 -8.18
CA GLU A 96 -11.57 8.42 -7.85
C GLU A 96 -11.85 7.37 -6.77
N VAL A 97 -11.45 6.12 -7.00
CA VAL A 97 -11.81 5.00 -6.12
C VAL A 97 -11.00 5.03 -4.82
N MET A 98 -9.69 5.24 -4.91
CA MET A 98 -8.82 5.23 -3.73
C MET A 98 -9.10 6.40 -2.79
N SER A 99 -9.45 7.60 -3.31
CA SER A 99 -9.79 8.73 -2.44
C SER A 99 -10.99 8.43 -1.55
N GLU A 100 -12.00 7.74 -2.07
CA GLU A 100 -13.16 7.31 -1.30
C GLU A 100 -12.80 6.28 -0.22
N LEU A 101 -12.04 5.24 -0.60
CA LEU A 101 -11.73 4.11 0.29
C LEU A 101 -10.73 4.50 1.38
N VAL A 102 -9.68 5.24 1.01
CA VAL A 102 -8.64 5.71 1.94
C VAL A 102 -9.21 6.68 2.97
N ALA A 103 -10.17 7.51 2.60
CA ALA A 103 -10.85 8.43 3.53
C ALA A 103 -11.55 7.70 4.69
N LYS A 104 -11.82 6.41 4.55
CA LYS A 104 -12.47 5.55 5.55
C LYS A 104 -11.49 4.68 6.35
N SER A 105 -10.18 4.87 6.17
CA SER A 105 -9.13 4.09 6.83
C SER A 105 -8.51 4.84 8.01
N ASP A 106 -8.22 4.11 9.09
CA ASP A 106 -7.60 4.65 10.32
C ASP A 106 -6.07 4.67 10.22
N VAL A 107 -5.49 3.75 9.42
CA VAL A 107 -4.05 3.63 9.19
C VAL A 107 -3.79 3.52 7.69
N ILE A 108 -2.88 4.34 7.18
CA ILE A 108 -2.52 4.36 5.76
C ILE A 108 -1.05 3.95 5.63
N LEU A 109 -0.79 2.94 4.79
CA LEU A 109 0.55 2.54 4.35
C LEU A 109 0.73 2.94 2.90
N GLY A 110 1.94 3.35 2.54
CA GLY A 110 2.30 3.68 1.16
C GLY A 110 3.70 4.26 1.10
N ASN A 111 4.15 4.53 -0.11
CA ASN A 111 5.38 5.26 -0.37
C ASN A 111 5.06 6.65 -0.98
N GLU A 112 6.08 7.47 -1.19
CA GLU A 112 5.90 8.81 -1.75
C GLU A 112 5.35 8.77 -3.18
N GLU A 113 5.81 7.81 -3.99
CA GLU A 113 5.38 7.63 -5.36
C GLU A 113 3.90 7.26 -5.44
N ASP A 114 3.42 6.36 -4.56
CA ASP A 114 2.00 6.03 -4.45
C ASP A 114 1.17 7.27 -4.09
N CYS A 115 1.63 8.07 -3.12
CA CYS A 115 0.94 9.29 -2.70
C CYS A 115 0.89 10.33 -3.83
N GLU A 116 1.96 10.47 -4.60
CA GLU A 116 2.00 11.38 -5.74
C GLU A 116 1.07 10.90 -6.87
N LYS A 117 1.21 9.65 -7.30
CA LYS A 117 0.46 9.10 -8.45
C LYS A 117 -1.04 9.03 -8.18
N VAL A 118 -1.44 8.64 -6.98
CA VAL A 118 -2.86 8.46 -6.65
C VAL A 118 -3.52 9.75 -6.20
N PHE A 119 -2.83 10.55 -5.40
CA PHE A 119 -3.45 11.73 -4.75
C PHE A 119 -2.85 13.07 -5.18
N GLY A 120 -1.80 13.07 -5.99
CA GLY A 120 -1.09 14.29 -6.39
C GLY A 120 -0.30 14.95 -5.25
N ILE A 121 -0.05 14.21 -4.15
CA ILE A 121 0.65 14.71 -2.98
C ILE A 121 2.14 14.51 -3.17
N LYS A 122 2.88 15.63 -3.22
CA LYS A 122 4.33 15.67 -3.40
C LYS A 122 5.01 16.20 -2.13
N PRO A 123 6.26 15.79 -1.90
CA PRO A 123 7.08 16.43 -0.88
C PRO A 123 7.17 17.95 -1.11
N LEU A 124 7.00 18.74 -0.06
CA LEU A 124 7.16 20.18 -0.09
C LEU A 124 8.59 20.53 0.33
N GLY A 125 9.26 21.44 -0.41
CA GLY A 125 10.51 22.07 0.02
C GLY A 125 11.77 21.29 -0.35
N PHE A 126 11.89 20.80 -1.56
CA PHE A 126 13.13 20.21 -2.07
C PHE A 126 14.01 21.29 -2.74
N ASP A 127 14.92 21.88 -1.97
CA ASP A 127 16.15 22.46 -2.52
C ASP A 127 17.25 21.40 -2.41
N ALA A 128 17.60 20.80 -3.54
CA ALA A 128 18.50 19.63 -3.63
C ALA A 128 19.95 19.93 -3.18
N GLU A 129 20.29 21.16 -2.86
CA GLU A 129 21.68 21.59 -2.58
C GLU A 129 22.08 21.59 -1.10
N GLN A 130 21.19 21.46 -0.14
CA GLN A 130 21.57 21.77 1.26
C GLN A 130 21.59 20.65 2.29
N THR A 131 21.09 19.42 2.03
CA THR A 131 21.02 18.46 3.16
C THR A 131 21.18 16.99 2.75
N LYS A 132 22.41 16.49 2.72
CA LYS A 132 22.70 15.04 2.74
C LYS A 132 22.26 14.44 4.09
N GLY A 133 21.29 13.54 4.09
CA GLY A 133 20.93 12.71 5.25
C GLY A 133 19.75 13.17 6.12
N GLN A 134 19.49 14.48 6.25
CA GLN A 134 18.29 15.02 6.93
C GLN A 134 17.10 15.25 5.97
N VAL A 135 17.37 15.22 4.68
CA VAL A 135 16.40 15.50 3.60
C VAL A 135 15.29 14.45 3.56
N GLU A 136 15.62 13.19 3.77
CA GLU A 136 14.62 12.11 3.72
C GLU A 136 13.55 12.27 4.80
N GLN A 137 13.91 12.57 6.04
CA GLN A 137 12.93 12.72 7.12
C GLN A 137 11.97 13.91 6.93
N THR A 138 12.47 15.04 6.42
CA THR A 138 11.63 16.23 6.16
C THR A 138 10.68 16.02 4.99
N SER A 139 11.12 15.33 3.96
CA SER A 139 10.32 14.94 2.79
C SER A 139 9.13 14.05 3.19
N PHE A 140 9.40 12.95 3.88
CA PHE A 140 8.36 12.03 4.37
C PHE A 140 7.41 12.70 5.36
N ALA A 141 7.92 13.57 6.23
CA ALA A 141 7.12 14.34 7.15
C ALA A 141 6.09 15.21 6.43
N SER A 142 6.49 15.84 5.35
CA SER A 142 5.61 16.67 4.52
C SER A 142 4.50 15.84 3.89
N VAL A 143 4.82 14.71 3.28
CA VAL A 143 3.83 13.80 2.67
C VAL A 143 2.86 13.27 3.72
N CYS A 144 3.34 12.78 4.86
CA CYS A 144 2.49 12.30 5.94
C CYS A 144 1.51 13.36 6.45
N LYS A 145 1.98 14.60 6.65
CA LYS A 145 1.13 15.71 7.10
C LYS A 145 0.06 16.06 6.07
N GLN A 146 0.43 16.12 4.77
CA GLN A 146 -0.53 16.39 3.70
C GLN A 146 -1.57 15.28 3.58
N MET A 147 -1.15 14.01 3.66
CA MET A 147 -2.05 12.85 3.64
C MET A 147 -3.03 12.88 4.80
N MET A 148 -2.56 13.08 6.03
CA MET A 148 -3.43 13.15 7.21
C MET A 148 -4.35 14.39 7.17
N GLY A 149 -3.89 15.50 6.61
CA GLY A 149 -4.73 16.68 6.37
C GLY A 149 -5.86 16.43 5.37
N ARG A 150 -5.57 15.68 4.31
CA ARG A 150 -6.57 15.29 3.30
C ARG A 150 -7.53 14.20 3.80
N PHE A 151 -7.05 13.30 4.64
CA PHE A 151 -7.79 12.16 5.16
C PHE A 151 -7.87 12.21 6.69
N PRO A 152 -8.75 13.03 7.28
CA PRO A 152 -8.76 13.33 8.72
C PRO A 152 -9.10 12.13 9.61
N ARG A 153 -9.65 11.04 9.06
CA ARG A 153 -9.83 9.79 9.80
C ARG A 153 -8.51 9.07 10.05
N CYS A 154 -7.49 9.32 9.23
CA CYS A 154 -6.19 8.69 9.37
C CYS A 154 -5.51 9.10 10.68
N LYS A 155 -5.26 8.14 11.54
CA LYS A 155 -4.58 8.31 12.85
C LYS A 155 -3.08 8.02 12.76
N LYS A 156 -2.68 7.20 11.79
CA LYS A 156 -1.28 6.81 11.61
C LYS A 156 -0.97 6.63 10.13
N MET A 157 0.15 7.15 9.71
CA MET A 157 0.70 6.90 8.38
C MET A 157 2.02 6.17 8.48
N VAL A 158 2.18 5.12 7.69
CA VAL A 158 3.40 4.32 7.58
C VAL A 158 3.96 4.47 6.18
N VAL A 159 5.23 4.85 6.11
CA VAL A 159 5.96 4.95 4.85
C VAL A 159 7.05 3.89 4.83
N THR A 160 7.02 3.03 3.83
CA THR A 160 8.07 2.04 3.61
C THR A 160 9.20 2.66 2.81
N LEU A 161 10.43 2.46 3.29
CA LEU A 161 11.65 3.01 2.71
C LEU A 161 12.48 1.87 2.13
N ARG A 162 12.59 1.83 0.81
CA ARG A 162 13.39 0.84 0.09
C ARG A 162 14.55 1.53 -0.61
N GLY A 163 15.79 1.13 -0.24
CA GLY A 163 16.99 1.47 -1.00
C GLY A 163 17.38 0.30 -1.90
N SER A 164 17.43 0.52 -3.21
CA SER A 164 17.84 -0.51 -4.16
C SER A 164 19.34 -0.39 -4.43
N ILE A 165 20.10 -1.43 -4.06
CA ILE A 165 21.54 -1.52 -4.33
C ILE A 165 21.77 -2.21 -5.68
N ASN A 166 21.15 -3.37 -5.85
CA ASN A 166 21.10 -4.14 -7.10
C ASN A 166 19.90 -5.09 -7.06
N ALA A 167 19.72 -5.94 -8.08
CA ALA A 167 18.59 -6.86 -8.18
C ALA A 167 18.51 -7.87 -7.02
N ASN A 168 19.62 -8.18 -6.37
CA ASN A 168 19.73 -9.18 -5.32
C ASN A 168 19.87 -8.58 -3.92
N GLN A 169 20.07 -7.26 -3.79
CA GLN A 169 20.33 -6.58 -2.53
C GLN A 169 19.56 -5.28 -2.42
N ASN A 170 18.77 -5.16 -1.36
CA ASN A 170 18.04 -3.94 -1.02
C ASN A 170 18.24 -3.60 0.46
N THR A 171 18.14 -2.32 0.79
CA THR A 171 17.89 -1.92 2.18
C THR A 171 16.39 -1.75 2.38
N TRP A 172 15.93 -2.02 3.61
CA TRP A 172 14.53 -1.89 3.97
C TRP A 172 14.37 -1.28 5.36
N SER A 173 13.55 -0.27 5.45
CA SER A 173 13.16 0.36 6.71
C SER A 173 11.75 0.96 6.58
N GLY A 174 11.23 1.53 7.65
CA GLY A 174 9.95 2.21 7.64
C GLY A 174 9.90 3.37 8.62
N VAL A 175 9.03 4.33 8.33
CA VAL A 175 8.70 5.44 9.20
C VAL A 175 7.22 5.38 9.52
N LEU A 176 6.87 5.56 10.78
CA LEU A 176 5.50 5.74 11.26
C LEU A 176 5.33 7.16 11.77
N TYR A 177 4.27 7.81 11.34
CA TYR A 177 3.82 9.11 11.83
C TYR A 177 2.41 9.01 12.43
N ASP A 178 2.23 9.44 13.65
CA ASP A 178 0.96 9.38 14.39
C ASP A 178 0.24 10.74 14.48
N GLY A 179 0.65 11.72 13.68
CA GLY A 179 0.17 13.10 13.73
C GLY A 179 0.99 14.01 14.65
N ARG A 180 1.89 13.45 15.47
CA ARG A 180 2.74 14.19 16.42
C ARG A 180 4.20 13.78 16.31
N THR A 181 4.48 12.48 16.35
CA THR A 181 5.81 11.90 16.47
C THR A 181 6.16 11.07 15.26
N PHE A 182 7.38 11.19 14.77
CA PHE A 182 7.97 10.27 13.80
C PHE A 182 8.77 9.20 14.52
N MET A 183 8.46 7.95 14.19
CA MET A 183 9.20 6.78 14.65
C MET A 183 9.78 6.07 13.44
N GLN A 184 11.08 5.81 13.46
CA GLN A 184 11.77 5.11 12.38
C GLN A 184 12.24 3.73 12.87
N SER A 185 12.01 2.71 12.06
CA SER A 185 12.58 1.39 12.31
C SER A 185 14.10 1.40 12.04
N ARG A 186 14.79 0.38 12.54
CA ARG A 186 16.14 0.10 12.05
C ARG A 186 16.08 -0.26 10.55
N SER A 187 17.20 -0.02 9.86
CA SER A 187 17.37 -0.45 8.47
C SER A 187 17.88 -1.89 8.42
N TYR A 188 17.32 -2.68 7.54
CA TYR A 188 17.72 -4.06 7.28
C TYR A 188 18.36 -4.13 5.89
N LEU A 189 19.46 -4.86 5.78
CA LEU A 189 20.00 -5.26 4.49
C LEU A 189 19.40 -6.62 4.11
N ILE A 190 18.71 -6.66 2.97
CA ILE A 190 18.12 -7.87 2.43
C ILE A 190 18.99 -8.32 1.26
N THR A 191 19.51 -9.54 1.34
CA THR A 191 20.38 -10.15 0.34
C THR A 191 19.73 -11.37 -0.27
N ASP A 192 20.24 -11.82 -1.41
CA ASP A 192 19.78 -13.02 -2.10
C ASP A 192 18.28 -13.01 -2.44
N ILE A 193 17.82 -11.87 -2.91
CA ILE A 193 16.43 -11.67 -3.28
C ILE A 193 16.10 -12.52 -4.50
N VAL A 194 15.25 -13.55 -4.32
CA VAL A 194 14.78 -14.45 -5.39
C VAL A 194 13.47 -13.96 -6.01
N ALA A 195 12.63 -13.32 -5.22
CA ALA A 195 11.32 -12.82 -5.63
C ALA A 195 11.05 -11.42 -5.07
N VAL A 196 9.98 -10.82 -5.51
CA VAL A 196 9.57 -9.45 -5.15
C VAL A 196 9.47 -9.27 -3.64
N SER A 197 9.74 -8.07 -3.17
CA SER A 197 10.02 -7.56 -1.82
C SER A 197 9.19 -8.10 -0.63
N TYR A 198 8.05 -8.71 -0.83
CA TYR A 198 7.18 -9.17 0.27
C TYR A 198 7.48 -10.59 0.79
N THR A 199 8.26 -11.38 0.09
CA THR A 199 8.48 -12.79 0.45
C THR A 199 9.24 -12.94 1.77
N HIS A 200 10.15 -12.03 2.07
CA HIS A 200 10.94 -12.05 3.29
C HIS A 200 10.21 -11.47 4.51
N LEU A 201 9.30 -10.52 4.31
CA LEU A 201 8.52 -9.93 5.40
C LEU A 201 7.47 -10.93 5.94
N ARG A 202 6.81 -11.69 5.06
CA ARG A 202 5.81 -12.70 5.49
C ARG A 202 6.41 -13.85 6.29
N ALA A 203 7.66 -14.21 6.08
CA ALA A 203 8.32 -15.27 6.84
C ALA A 203 8.56 -14.90 8.32
N HIS A 204 8.54 -13.62 8.67
CA HIS A 204 8.70 -13.14 10.06
C HIS A 204 7.36 -12.86 10.77
N GLU A 205 6.26 -12.72 10.03
CA GLU A 205 4.94 -12.45 10.60
C GLU A 205 4.19 -13.71 11.07
N THR A 206 4.69 -14.90 10.72
CA THR A 206 4.05 -16.19 11.02
C THR A 206 4.71 -16.94 12.20
N ARG A 207 5.46 -16.25 13.07
CA ARG A 207 6.02 -16.83 14.30
C ARG A 207 5.64 -16.03 15.52
#